data_609ba54bd7674ef940f697b632fb1966
#
_entry.id   609ba54bd7674ef940f697b632fb1966
#
_cell.length_a   1.000
_cell.length_b   1.000
_cell.length_c   1.000
_cell.angle_alpha   90.00
_cell.angle_beta   90.00
_cell.angle_gamma   90.00
#
_symmetry.space_group_name_H-M   'P 1'
#
loop_
_entity.id
_entity.type
_entity.pdbx_description
1 polymer ?
#
loop_
_entity_poly.entity_id
_entity_poly.type
_entity_poly.pdbx_seq_one_letter_code
_entity_poly.pdbx_strand_id
1 'polypeptide(L)'
;MNLERTERAEAIDNPPWYVIQTQSRHEDKVETALARKGLETYLPRITYPSRRRDRKVILKAPLFPGYLFLHAELDPVTFYQVIKVQGIVRLLGNEGPTPLAEEIVESIRHIVEGDKPFYQWRFLEKGKQVRVIDGPLAGTIGIITGKKEKKRRLVVNVELFKRSLAVELDDDAVECWS
;
A
#
# COMPACT_ATOMS: atom_id res chain seq x y z
N MET A 1 36.67 8.93 -8.32
CA MET A 1 35.81 9.65 -9.27
C MET A 1 34.95 8.68 -10.12
N ASN A 2 34.57 7.55 -9.56
CA ASN A 2 33.77 6.52 -10.27
C ASN A 2 32.53 6.02 -9.51
N LEU A 3 32.35 6.40 -8.24
CA LEU A 3 31.20 5.96 -7.43
C LEU A 3 29.88 6.65 -7.83
N GLU A 4 29.90 7.96 -8.05
CA GLU A 4 28.69 8.71 -8.43
C GLU A 4 28.16 8.36 -9.84
N ARG A 5 29.01 7.81 -10.71
CA ARG A 5 28.62 7.38 -12.06
C ARG A 5 27.94 6.01 -12.07
N THR A 6 28.29 5.16 -11.10
CA THR A 6 27.70 3.83 -10.92
C THR A 6 26.31 3.94 -10.27
N GLU A 7 26.15 4.79 -9.25
CA GLU A 7 24.86 5.03 -8.60
C GLU A 7 23.82 5.67 -9.54
N ARG A 8 24.27 6.55 -10.46
CA ARG A 8 23.38 7.11 -11.50
C ARG A 8 22.99 6.11 -12.58
N ALA A 9 23.82 5.13 -12.88
CA ALA A 9 23.53 4.11 -13.89
C ALA A 9 22.53 3.07 -13.35
N GLU A 10 22.61 2.72 -12.07
CA GLU A 10 21.67 1.81 -11.41
C GLU A 10 20.29 2.45 -11.19
N ALA A 11 20.22 3.77 -11.00
CA ALA A 11 18.97 4.51 -10.90
C ALA A 11 18.19 4.59 -12.22
N ILE A 12 18.84 4.36 -13.36
CA ILE A 12 18.18 4.37 -14.69
C ILE A 12 17.46 3.05 -14.98
N ASP A 13 17.86 1.97 -14.33
CA ASP A 13 17.29 0.62 -14.59
C ASP A 13 16.04 0.33 -13.73
N ASN A 14 15.82 1.03 -12.62
CA ASN A 14 14.65 0.86 -11.76
C ASN A 14 14.22 2.23 -11.18
N PRO A 15 13.30 2.95 -11.82
CA PRO A 15 12.83 4.24 -11.33
C PRO A 15 12.13 4.10 -9.97
N PRO A 16 12.15 5.14 -9.13
CA PRO A 16 11.52 5.07 -7.82
C PRO A 16 9.99 5.06 -7.90
N TRP A 17 9.37 4.50 -6.86
CA TRP A 17 7.94 4.57 -6.64
C TRP A 17 7.54 5.86 -5.93
N TYR A 18 6.37 6.39 -6.28
CA TYR A 18 5.74 7.53 -5.63
C TYR A 18 4.28 7.25 -5.34
N VAL A 19 3.72 7.97 -4.37
CA VAL A 19 2.30 7.85 -4.03
C VAL A 19 1.54 9.05 -4.58
N ILE A 20 0.53 8.78 -5.38
CA ILE A 20 -0.41 9.78 -5.90
C ILE A 20 -1.66 9.77 -5.04
N GLN A 21 -2.06 10.94 -4.56
CA GLN A 21 -3.38 11.16 -4.00
C GLN A 21 -4.35 11.59 -5.10
N THR A 22 -5.47 10.89 -5.19
CA THR A 22 -6.53 11.19 -6.16
C THR A 22 -7.77 11.78 -5.49
N GLN A 23 -8.62 12.38 -6.29
CA GLN A 23 -10.00 12.62 -5.88
C GLN A 23 -10.70 11.29 -5.63
N SER A 24 -11.70 11.31 -4.76
CA SER A 24 -12.47 10.10 -4.43
C SER A 24 -13.09 9.49 -5.69
N ARG A 25 -12.96 8.18 -5.84
CA ARG A 25 -13.46 7.39 -6.98
C ARG A 25 -12.88 7.78 -8.35
N HIS A 26 -11.71 8.41 -8.36
CA HIS A 26 -10.99 8.72 -9.61
C HIS A 26 -9.78 7.79 -9.84
N GLU A 27 -9.53 6.84 -8.95
CA GLU A 27 -8.36 5.98 -8.99
C GLU A 27 -8.23 5.26 -10.34
N ASP A 28 -9.27 4.59 -10.80
CA ASP A 28 -9.28 3.86 -12.09
C ASP A 28 -9.11 4.79 -13.30
N LYS A 29 -9.70 5.99 -13.24
CA LYS A 29 -9.57 6.99 -14.30
C LYS A 29 -8.14 7.52 -14.38
N VAL A 30 -7.55 7.81 -13.24
CA VAL A 30 -6.17 8.30 -13.15
C VAL A 30 -5.19 7.21 -13.60
N GLU A 31 -5.36 5.97 -13.14
CA GLU A 31 -4.56 4.82 -13.59
C GLU A 31 -4.59 4.69 -15.13
N THR A 32 -5.79 4.70 -15.71
CA THR A 32 -5.96 4.63 -17.17
C THR A 32 -5.32 5.80 -17.90
N ALA A 33 -5.44 7.00 -17.35
CA ALA A 33 -4.88 8.21 -17.97
C ALA A 33 -3.35 8.23 -17.93
N LEU A 34 -2.75 7.76 -16.84
CA LEU A 34 -1.30 7.64 -16.71
C LEU A 34 -0.74 6.52 -17.60
N ALA A 35 -1.41 5.38 -17.68
CA ALA A 35 -1.04 4.29 -18.56
C ALA A 35 -1.03 4.73 -20.06
N ARG A 36 -1.98 5.54 -20.47
CA ARG A 36 -2.01 6.14 -21.84
C ARG A 36 -0.83 7.06 -22.13
N LYS A 37 -0.18 7.58 -21.09
CA LYS A 37 1.04 8.40 -21.19
C LYS A 37 2.32 7.55 -21.12
N GLY A 38 2.18 6.22 -21.04
CA GLY A 38 3.31 5.30 -20.93
C GLY A 38 3.92 5.25 -19.52
N LEU A 39 3.20 5.72 -18.50
CA LEU A 39 3.65 5.71 -17.12
C LEU A 39 3.12 4.46 -16.41
N GLU A 40 4.02 3.74 -15.76
CA GLU A 40 3.66 2.56 -14.98
C GLU A 40 3.00 2.99 -13.67
N THR A 41 1.86 2.34 -13.39
CA THR A 41 1.13 2.59 -12.13
C THR A 41 0.68 1.29 -11.50
N TYR A 42 0.52 1.31 -10.18
CA TYR A 42 -0.01 0.20 -9.42
C TYR A 42 -1.15 0.67 -8.52
N LEU A 43 -2.34 0.12 -8.79
CA LEU A 43 -3.54 0.32 -7.97
C LEU A 43 -3.90 -0.99 -7.27
N PRO A 44 -3.43 -1.20 -6.03
CA PRO A 44 -3.73 -2.42 -5.30
C PRO A 44 -5.23 -2.54 -5.03
N ARG A 45 -5.82 -3.65 -5.44
CA ARG A 45 -7.25 -3.93 -5.30
C ARG A 45 -7.46 -5.18 -4.46
N ILE A 46 -8.41 -5.11 -3.53
CA ILE A 46 -8.88 -6.25 -2.76
C ILE A 46 -10.25 -6.70 -3.23
N THR A 47 -10.49 -7.98 -3.07
CA THR A 47 -11.80 -8.58 -3.31
C THR A 47 -12.50 -8.84 -1.98
N TYR A 48 -13.78 -8.52 -1.88
CA TYR A 48 -14.56 -8.78 -0.70
C TYR A 48 -16.01 -9.17 -1.08
N PRO A 49 -16.67 -10.02 -0.27
CA PRO A 49 -18.05 -10.39 -0.54
C PRO A 49 -19.00 -9.20 -0.34
N SER A 50 -19.92 -9.02 -1.27
CA SER A 50 -20.97 -8.02 -1.12
C SER A 50 -21.79 -8.29 0.13
N ARG A 51 -22.19 -7.24 0.85
CA ARG A 51 -23.11 -7.34 2.00
C ARG A 51 -24.57 -7.61 1.61
N ARG A 52 -24.88 -7.63 0.32
CA ARG A 52 -26.21 -7.94 -0.16
C ARG A 52 -26.52 -9.43 0.03
N ARG A 53 -27.61 -9.74 0.72
CA ARG A 53 -28.03 -11.12 1.03
C ARG A 53 -28.57 -11.89 -0.17
N ASP A 54 -28.97 -11.20 -1.22
CA ASP A 54 -29.65 -11.74 -2.40
C ASP A 54 -28.72 -12.31 -3.47
N ARG A 55 -27.44 -11.89 -3.49
CA ARG A 55 -26.44 -12.38 -4.46
C ARG A 55 -25.05 -12.45 -3.84
N LYS A 56 -24.37 -13.57 -4.01
CA LYS A 56 -22.93 -13.72 -3.71
C LYS A 56 -22.12 -13.02 -4.80
N VAL A 57 -22.03 -11.69 -4.74
CA VAL A 57 -21.21 -10.91 -5.66
C VAL A 57 -19.89 -10.59 -4.98
N ILE A 58 -18.80 -10.91 -5.65
CA ILE A 58 -17.46 -10.50 -5.23
C ILE A 58 -17.22 -9.08 -5.78
N LEU A 59 -16.97 -8.15 -4.91
CA LEU A 59 -16.65 -6.77 -5.26
C LEU A 59 -15.15 -6.56 -5.23
N LYS A 60 -14.64 -5.73 -6.14
CA LYS A 60 -13.25 -5.25 -6.13
C LYS A 60 -13.24 -3.79 -5.69
N ALA A 61 -12.34 -3.44 -4.82
CA ALA A 61 -12.11 -2.05 -4.43
C ALA A 61 -10.62 -1.78 -4.22
N PRO A 62 -10.19 -0.53 -4.39
CA PRO A 62 -8.84 -0.13 -4.01
C PRO A 62 -8.56 -0.46 -2.54
N LEU A 63 -7.39 -1.04 -2.27
CA LEU A 63 -6.92 -1.28 -0.90
C LEU A 63 -6.74 0.05 -0.16
N PHE A 64 -6.28 1.07 -0.87
CA PHE A 64 -6.13 2.43 -0.37
C PHE A 64 -7.02 3.39 -1.19
N PRO A 65 -8.29 3.59 -0.83
CA PRO A 65 -9.16 4.51 -1.55
C PRO A 65 -8.60 5.94 -1.59
N GLY A 66 -8.52 6.52 -2.77
CA GLY A 66 -7.93 7.84 -3.01
C GLY A 66 -6.41 7.84 -3.20
N TYR A 67 -5.78 6.66 -3.35
CA TYR A 67 -4.34 6.56 -3.59
C TYR A 67 -4.02 5.51 -4.64
N LEU A 68 -2.98 5.78 -5.44
CA LEU A 68 -2.33 4.80 -6.29
C LEU A 68 -0.81 5.06 -6.32
N PHE A 69 -0.05 4.08 -6.76
CA PHE A 69 1.39 4.16 -6.84
C PHE A 69 1.82 4.43 -8.28
N LEU A 70 2.82 5.28 -8.44
CA LEU A 70 3.46 5.63 -9.70
C LEU A 70 4.90 5.16 -9.68
N HIS A 71 5.32 4.45 -10.70
CA HIS A 71 6.69 4.01 -10.92
C HIS A 71 7.27 4.81 -12.10
N ALA A 72 8.07 5.81 -11.82
CA ALA A 72 8.60 6.69 -12.84
C ALA A 72 9.77 7.54 -12.34
N GLU A 73 10.68 7.89 -13.25
CA GLU A 73 11.61 8.99 -12.99
C GLU A 73 10.84 10.31 -13.10
N LEU A 74 10.80 11.07 -12.00
CA LEU A 74 10.09 12.35 -11.91
C LEU A 74 10.99 13.52 -12.32
N ASP A 75 11.41 13.55 -13.58
CA ASP A 75 11.94 14.77 -14.16
C ASP A 75 10.83 15.85 -14.27
N PRO A 76 11.20 17.13 -14.51
CA PRO A 76 10.21 18.22 -14.57
C PRO A 76 9.10 17.99 -15.61
N VAL A 77 9.38 17.30 -16.70
CA VAL A 77 8.41 17.03 -17.76
C VAL A 77 7.43 15.97 -17.30
N THR A 78 7.93 14.86 -16.79
CA THR A 78 7.14 13.75 -16.25
C THR A 78 6.30 14.22 -15.08
N PHE A 79 6.88 14.97 -14.14
CA PHE A 79 6.14 15.56 -13.04
C PHE A 79 4.95 16.40 -13.51
N TYR A 80 5.21 17.29 -14.50
CA TYR A 80 4.15 18.13 -15.05
C TYR A 80 3.07 17.34 -15.80
N GLN A 81 3.47 16.29 -16.51
CA GLN A 81 2.52 15.38 -17.18
C GLN A 81 1.62 14.64 -16.19
N VAL A 82 2.16 14.27 -15.01
CA VAL A 82 1.41 13.60 -13.95
C VAL A 82 0.42 14.55 -13.31
N ILE A 83 0.87 15.70 -12.81
CA ILE A 83 0.00 16.62 -12.05
C ILE A 83 -1.14 17.21 -12.90
N LYS A 84 -1.01 17.21 -14.22
CA LYS A 84 -2.07 17.64 -15.14
C LYS A 84 -3.15 16.61 -15.40
N VAL A 85 -2.99 15.39 -14.93
CA VAL A 85 -4.03 14.36 -15.06
C VAL A 85 -5.23 14.71 -14.19
N GLN A 86 -6.39 14.82 -14.82
CA GLN A 86 -7.63 15.11 -14.10
C GLN A 86 -7.94 14.02 -13.08
N GLY A 87 -8.20 14.42 -11.86
CA GLY A 87 -8.45 13.51 -10.74
C GLY A 87 -7.25 13.33 -9.83
N ILE A 88 -6.05 13.77 -10.21
CA ILE A 88 -4.91 13.85 -9.30
C ILE A 88 -5.05 15.10 -8.42
N VAL A 89 -4.85 14.92 -7.13
CA VAL A 89 -4.79 16.00 -6.15
C VAL A 89 -3.35 16.45 -5.96
N ARG A 90 -2.45 15.48 -5.70
CA ARG A 90 -1.01 15.72 -5.53
C ARG A 90 -0.23 14.41 -5.49
N LEU A 91 1.09 14.49 -5.62
CA LEU A 91 2.02 13.46 -5.17
C LEU A 91 2.32 13.68 -3.68
N LEU A 92 2.48 12.60 -2.91
CA LEU A 92 2.76 12.70 -1.48
C LEU A 92 4.23 13.03 -1.24
N GLY A 93 4.45 13.85 -0.21
CA GLY A 93 5.75 14.27 0.28
C GLY A 93 5.62 15.56 1.09
N ASN A 94 6.64 15.91 1.86
CA ASN A 94 6.63 17.11 2.72
C ASN A 94 7.13 18.34 1.94
N GLU A 95 8.27 18.24 1.30
CA GLU A 95 8.91 19.34 0.53
C GLU A 95 8.90 19.07 -0.98
N GLY A 96 8.08 18.14 -1.42
CA GLY A 96 7.95 17.65 -2.79
C GLY A 96 7.61 16.17 -2.79
N PRO A 97 7.49 15.54 -3.98
CA PRO A 97 7.26 14.10 -4.08
C PRO A 97 8.37 13.32 -3.37
N THR A 98 8.00 12.49 -2.41
CA THR A 98 8.95 11.65 -1.68
C THR A 98 8.95 10.25 -2.26
N PRO A 99 10.12 9.71 -2.67
CA PRO A 99 10.24 8.34 -3.12
C PRO A 99 9.80 7.35 -2.04
N LEU A 100 9.16 6.28 -2.47
CA LEU A 100 8.76 5.16 -1.64
C LEU A 100 9.72 3.99 -1.89
N ALA A 101 10.14 3.33 -0.83
CA ALA A 101 10.98 2.14 -0.94
C ALA A 101 10.23 1.02 -1.68
N GLU A 102 10.90 0.32 -2.58
CA GLU A 102 10.31 -0.72 -3.42
C GLU A 102 9.75 -1.87 -2.59
N GLU A 103 10.42 -2.22 -1.49
CA GLU A 103 10.00 -3.27 -0.57
C GLU A 103 8.60 -3.02 0.00
N ILE A 104 8.19 -1.76 0.12
CA ILE A 104 6.83 -1.41 0.57
C ILE A 104 5.81 -1.76 -0.51
N VAL A 105 6.11 -1.46 -1.78
CA VAL A 105 5.22 -1.79 -2.90
C VAL A 105 5.14 -3.31 -3.09
N GLU A 106 6.28 -4.01 -3.02
CA GLU A 106 6.32 -5.48 -3.07
C GLU A 106 5.55 -6.11 -1.91
N SER A 107 5.69 -5.56 -0.70
CA SER A 107 4.89 -6.00 0.44
C SER A 107 3.38 -5.85 0.18
N ILE A 108 2.97 -4.74 -0.43
CA ILE A 108 1.57 -4.52 -0.82
C ILE A 108 1.14 -5.51 -1.91
N ARG A 109 1.99 -5.82 -2.89
CA ARG A 109 1.72 -6.85 -3.90
C ARG A 109 1.49 -8.21 -3.26
N HIS A 110 2.38 -8.64 -2.39
CA HIS A 110 2.22 -9.91 -1.64
C HIS A 110 0.93 -9.95 -0.81
N ILE A 111 0.52 -8.81 -0.25
CA ILE A 111 -0.74 -8.68 0.48
C ILE A 111 -1.95 -8.91 -0.45
N VAL A 112 -1.92 -8.35 -1.64
CA VAL A 112 -3.04 -8.40 -2.60
C VAL A 112 -3.10 -9.75 -3.32
N GLU A 113 -1.94 -10.32 -3.66
CA GLU A 113 -1.80 -11.55 -4.45
C GLU A 113 -1.79 -12.81 -3.59
N GLY A 114 -1.58 -12.66 -2.29
CA GLY A 114 -1.52 -13.79 -1.36
C GLY A 114 -2.86 -14.50 -1.21
N ASP A 115 -2.88 -15.80 -1.46
CA ASP A 115 -4.04 -16.68 -1.26
C ASP A 115 -4.42 -16.86 0.22
N LYS A 116 -3.61 -16.32 1.13
CA LYS A 116 -3.88 -16.43 2.56
C LYS A 116 -4.71 -15.25 3.02
N PRO A 117 -5.92 -15.50 3.52
CA PRO A 117 -6.63 -14.46 4.26
C PRO A 117 -5.73 -14.02 5.42
N PHE A 118 -5.61 -12.73 5.62
CA PHE A 118 -4.79 -12.09 6.65
C PHE A 118 -5.31 -12.40 8.04
N TYR A 119 -4.89 -13.50 8.66
CA TYR A 119 -5.48 -13.95 9.91
C TYR A 119 -4.54 -14.65 10.86
N GLN A 120 -4.40 -14.26 12.10
CA GLN A 120 -4.28 -15.09 13.31
C GLN A 120 -3.84 -14.36 14.58
N TRP A 121 -3.89 -14.99 15.74
CA TRP A 121 -3.73 -14.38 17.03
C TRP A 121 -3.38 -15.29 18.23
N ARG A 122 -2.63 -14.77 19.21
CA ARG A 122 -2.52 -15.25 20.60
C ARG A 122 -1.97 -14.16 21.52
N PHE A 123 -2.50 -14.05 22.75
CA PHE A 123 -1.98 -13.29 23.91
C PHE A 123 -1.86 -11.76 23.82
N LEU A 124 -2.24 -11.14 22.78
CA LEU A 124 -2.14 -9.70 22.61
C LEU A 124 -3.51 -9.06 22.83
N GLU A 125 -3.59 -8.12 23.74
CA GLU A 125 -4.85 -7.48 24.11
C GLU A 125 -5.19 -6.32 23.16
N LYS A 126 -6.48 -6.05 23.02
CA LYS A 126 -6.96 -4.89 22.27
C LYS A 126 -6.40 -3.60 22.85
N GLY A 127 -5.90 -2.71 22.00
CA GLY A 127 -5.28 -1.46 22.36
C GLY A 127 -3.76 -1.50 22.54
N LYS A 128 -3.15 -2.68 22.57
CA LYS A 128 -1.68 -2.79 22.63
C LYS A 128 -1.04 -2.50 21.28
N GLN A 129 0.12 -1.85 21.34
CA GLN A 129 1.00 -1.71 20.19
C GLN A 129 1.78 -3.00 19.95
N VAL A 130 1.91 -3.34 18.70
CA VAL A 130 2.66 -4.50 18.24
C VAL A 130 3.53 -4.15 17.05
N ARG A 131 4.66 -4.82 16.96
CA ARG A 131 5.50 -4.81 15.77
C ARG A 131 5.27 -6.09 15.00
N VAL A 132 5.05 -5.97 13.71
CA VAL A 132 4.98 -7.13 12.81
C VAL A 132 6.40 -7.65 12.59
N ILE A 133 6.63 -8.92 12.87
CA ILE A 133 7.96 -9.56 12.76
C ILE A 133 8.07 -10.52 11.58
N ASP A 134 6.95 -10.92 11.01
CA ASP A 134 6.91 -11.82 9.86
C ASP A 134 5.85 -11.39 8.85
N GLY A 135 6.06 -11.80 7.60
CA GLY A 135 5.17 -11.52 6.47
C GLY A 135 5.40 -10.16 5.81
N PRO A 136 4.49 -9.78 4.90
CA PRO A 136 4.67 -8.60 4.03
C PRO A 136 4.70 -7.26 4.76
N LEU A 137 4.26 -7.21 6.00
CA LEU A 137 4.25 -5.99 6.83
C LEU A 137 5.34 -6.00 7.90
N ALA A 138 6.32 -6.91 7.82
CA ALA A 138 7.40 -7.00 8.79
C ALA A 138 8.10 -5.63 8.98
N GLY A 139 8.34 -5.27 10.25
CA GLY A 139 8.88 -3.98 10.64
C GLY A 139 7.84 -2.88 10.91
N THR A 140 6.58 -3.08 10.52
CA THR A 140 5.51 -2.10 10.76
C THR A 140 5.00 -2.18 12.19
N ILE A 141 4.67 -1.01 12.77
CA ILE A 141 4.04 -0.91 14.07
C ILE A 141 2.54 -0.68 13.90
N GLY A 142 1.73 -1.37 14.67
CA GLY A 142 0.29 -1.24 14.64
C GLY A 142 -0.35 -1.40 16.01
N ILE A 143 -1.66 -1.15 16.09
CA ILE A 143 -2.45 -1.29 17.31
C ILE A 143 -3.46 -2.41 17.13
N ILE A 144 -3.52 -3.32 18.10
CA ILE A 144 -4.52 -4.39 18.07
C ILE A 144 -5.91 -3.80 18.31
N THR A 145 -6.80 -3.97 17.35
CA THR A 145 -8.18 -3.51 17.42
C THR A 145 -9.19 -4.63 17.62
N GLY A 146 -8.78 -5.87 17.40
CA GLY A 146 -9.67 -7.03 17.57
C GLY A 146 -8.94 -8.35 17.67
N LYS A 147 -9.66 -9.34 18.14
CA LYS A 147 -9.22 -10.73 18.26
C LYS A 147 -10.28 -11.67 17.70
N LYS A 148 -9.85 -12.72 16.99
CA LYS A 148 -10.71 -13.80 16.49
C LYS A 148 -10.35 -15.14 17.13
N GLU A 149 -10.91 -15.42 18.34
CA GLU A 149 -10.48 -16.52 19.22
C GLU A 149 -10.46 -17.92 18.61
N LYS A 150 -11.43 -18.29 17.85
CA LYS A 150 -11.48 -19.61 17.21
C LYS A 150 -10.44 -19.85 16.12
N LYS A 151 -9.73 -18.82 15.66
CA LYS A 151 -8.80 -18.87 14.52
C LYS A 151 -7.38 -18.45 14.87
N ARG A 152 -7.08 -18.06 16.10
CA ARG A 152 -5.78 -17.52 16.55
C ARG A 152 -5.32 -16.28 15.73
N ARG A 153 -6.19 -15.27 15.60
CA ARG A 153 -5.95 -14.14 14.71
C ARG A 153 -6.13 -12.80 15.37
N LEU A 154 -5.24 -11.87 15.07
CA LEU A 154 -5.28 -10.48 15.50
C LEU A 154 -5.76 -9.60 14.36
N VAL A 155 -6.60 -8.63 14.67
CA VAL A 155 -6.86 -7.51 13.79
C VAL A 155 -5.96 -6.37 14.27
N VAL A 156 -4.95 -6.05 13.47
CA VAL A 156 -3.99 -5.00 13.76
C VAL A 156 -4.25 -3.83 12.84
N ASN A 157 -4.38 -2.66 13.42
CA ASN A 157 -4.52 -1.43 12.67
C ASN A 157 -3.13 -0.85 12.41
N VAL A 158 -2.70 -0.87 11.17
CA VAL A 158 -1.41 -0.31 10.72
C VAL A 158 -1.67 1.00 10.03
N GLU A 159 -0.89 2.01 10.34
CA GLU A 159 -0.99 3.30 9.68
C GLU A 159 -0.01 3.35 8.51
N LEU A 160 -0.54 3.39 7.29
CA LEU A 160 0.20 3.58 6.06
C LEU A 160 -0.37 4.78 5.31
N PHE A 161 0.49 5.73 4.94
CA PHE A 161 0.12 6.92 4.17
C PHE A 161 -1.02 7.75 4.79
N LYS A 162 -0.97 7.96 6.12
CA LYS A 162 -2.03 8.67 6.89
C LYS A 162 -3.40 7.97 6.82
N ARG A 163 -3.43 6.69 6.54
CA ARG A 163 -4.63 5.85 6.61
C ARG A 163 -4.39 4.63 7.48
N SER A 164 -5.41 4.27 8.21
CA SER A 164 -5.40 3.08 9.03
C SER A 164 -5.91 1.89 8.21
N LEU A 165 -5.10 0.86 8.10
CA LEU A 165 -5.45 -0.40 7.50
C LEU A 165 -5.59 -1.46 8.59
N ALA A 166 -6.77 -2.07 8.70
CA ALA A 166 -6.97 -3.21 9.57
C ALA A 166 -6.51 -4.47 8.85
N VAL A 167 -5.44 -5.07 9.32
CA VAL A 167 -4.92 -6.35 8.83
C VAL A 167 -5.08 -7.42 9.89
N GLU A 168 -5.36 -8.62 9.46
CA GLU A 168 -5.40 -9.75 10.34
C GLU A 168 -4.06 -10.49 10.23
N LEU A 169 -3.38 -10.70 11.34
CA LEU A 169 -2.05 -11.30 11.41
C LEU A 169 -2.05 -12.53 12.33
N ASP A 170 -1.15 -13.44 12.07
CA ASP A 170 -0.88 -14.58 12.94
C ASP A 170 -0.30 -14.11 14.27
N ASP A 171 -0.59 -14.81 15.36
CA ASP A 171 -0.11 -14.44 16.69
C ASP A 171 1.42 -14.54 16.82
N ASP A 172 2.02 -15.41 16.04
CA ASP A 172 3.46 -15.58 15.94
C ASP A 172 4.13 -14.60 14.95
N ALA A 173 3.33 -13.91 14.14
CA ALA A 173 3.81 -12.88 13.20
C ALA A 173 3.96 -11.49 13.84
N VAL A 174 3.68 -11.34 15.13
CA VAL A 174 3.77 -10.05 15.83
C VAL A 174 4.43 -10.21 17.20
N GLU A 175 5.12 -9.16 17.65
CA GLU A 175 5.65 -9.03 19.00
C GLU A 175 5.11 -7.79 19.70
N CYS A 176 5.05 -7.79 21.03
CA CYS A 176 4.68 -6.60 21.78
C CYS A 176 5.71 -5.49 21.52
N TRP A 177 5.23 -4.32 21.19
CA TRP A 177 6.04 -3.12 21.05
C TRP A 177 5.77 -2.21 22.24
N SER A 178 6.82 -1.93 23.00
CA SER A 178 6.79 -1.05 24.19
C SER A 178 7.71 0.14 24.01
#